data_146606db6bae9897ec6ae5560f62904c
#
_entry.id   146606db6bae9897ec6ae5560f62904c
#
_cell.length_a   1.000
_cell.length_b   1.000
_cell.length_c   1.000
_cell.angle_alpha   90.00
_cell.angle_beta   90.00
_cell.angle_gamma   90.00
#
_symmetry.space_group_name_H-M   'P 1'
#
loop_
_entity.id
_entity.type
_entity.pdbx_description
1 polymer ?
#
loop_
_entity_poly.entity_id
_entity_poly.type
_entity_poly.pdbx_seq_one_letter_code
_entity_poly.pdbx_strand_id
1 'polypeptide(L)'
;MDVPFPYSAANFVKTRDDLDLIQLNSFGCGLDAVTTDEVYEILDGSDKIYTCLKIDEVNNLGAARIRIRSLIAAIRAKQAQNKKRNIKPASIEKVSFTKQMRKEYTILCPQMSPFHFGIFEAAFNASGYNLEVLPNDNKHAVDVGLKYVNNDACYPSLMVVGQIMDALLSGKYDLNK
;
A
#
# COMPACT_ATOMS: atom_id res chain seq x y z
N MET A 1 11.92 7.48 -20.40
CA MET A 1 10.94 6.72 -19.57
C MET A 1 9.79 7.66 -19.31
N ASP A 2 8.64 7.37 -19.87
CA ASP A 2 7.46 8.21 -19.65
C ASP A 2 6.98 7.96 -18.21
N VAL A 3 7.03 9.02 -17.40
CA VAL A 3 6.52 8.96 -16.02
C VAL A 3 4.99 8.84 -16.09
N PRO A 4 4.37 7.87 -15.39
CA PRO A 4 2.91 7.74 -15.39
C PRO A 4 2.22 9.04 -15.05
N PHE A 5 1.14 9.35 -15.76
CA PHE A 5 0.41 10.61 -15.64
C PHE A 5 0.07 11.00 -14.18
N PRO A 6 -0.37 10.09 -13.28
CA PRO A 6 -0.66 10.44 -11.90
C PRO A 6 0.54 11.00 -11.13
N TYR A 7 1.74 10.47 -11.35
CA TYR A 7 2.96 10.93 -10.70
C TYR A 7 3.41 12.31 -11.19
N SER A 8 3.28 12.53 -12.50
CA SER A 8 3.56 13.84 -13.10
C SER A 8 2.61 14.90 -12.55
N ALA A 9 1.32 14.59 -12.45
CA ALA A 9 0.32 15.47 -11.87
C ALA A 9 0.61 15.78 -10.39
N ALA A 10 0.95 14.77 -9.58
CA ALA A 10 1.30 14.95 -8.17
C ALA A 10 2.53 15.85 -7.99
N ASN A 11 3.58 15.61 -8.77
CA ASN A 11 4.79 16.46 -8.74
C ASN A 11 4.51 17.89 -9.20
N PHE A 12 3.65 18.10 -10.18
CA PHE A 12 3.25 19.43 -10.62
C PHE A 12 2.45 20.17 -9.53
N VAL A 13 1.42 19.52 -8.96
CA VAL A 13 0.57 20.11 -7.92
C VAL A 13 1.36 20.44 -6.67
N LYS A 14 2.39 19.65 -6.35
CA LYS A 14 3.29 19.90 -5.22
C LYS A 14 3.97 21.27 -5.28
N THR A 15 4.24 21.78 -6.48
CA THR A 15 4.91 23.06 -6.70
C THR A 15 3.97 24.27 -6.78
N ARG A 16 2.65 24.07 -6.68
CA ARG A 16 1.63 25.09 -6.93
C ARG A 16 0.71 25.25 -5.72
N ASP A 17 0.66 26.44 -5.15
CA ASP A 17 -0.18 26.73 -3.98
C ASP A 17 -1.67 26.86 -4.32
N ASP A 18 -1.99 27.12 -5.58
CA ASP A 18 -3.35 27.32 -6.10
C ASP A 18 -4.03 26.02 -6.58
N LEU A 19 -3.36 24.88 -6.48
CA LEU A 19 -3.88 23.59 -6.95
C LEU A 19 -3.87 22.56 -5.82
N ASP A 20 -4.90 21.72 -5.81
CA ASP A 20 -4.98 20.51 -5.01
C ASP A 20 -5.29 19.31 -5.92
N LEU A 21 -4.92 18.10 -5.49
CA LEU A 21 -5.07 16.89 -6.29
C LEU A 21 -6.14 15.98 -5.70
N ILE A 22 -7.09 15.60 -6.55
CA ILE A 22 -8.05 14.54 -6.27
C ILE A 22 -7.79 13.40 -7.26
N GLN A 23 -7.41 12.24 -6.75
CA GLN A 23 -7.26 11.04 -7.57
C GLN A 23 -8.58 10.29 -7.64
N LEU A 24 -8.99 9.94 -8.85
CA LEU A 24 -10.11 9.03 -9.08
C LEU A 24 -9.55 7.61 -9.16
N ASN A 25 -10.13 6.71 -8.40
CA ASN A 25 -9.71 5.32 -8.31
C ASN A 25 -10.94 4.43 -8.51
N SER A 26 -10.82 3.37 -9.30
CA SER A 26 -11.92 2.43 -9.50
C SER A 26 -11.98 1.46 -8.31
N PHE A 27 -11.35 0.33 -8.35
CA PHE A 27 -11.47 -0.67 -7.28
C PHE A 27 -10.32 -0.65 -6.26
N GLY A 28 -9.27 0.12 -6.48
CA GLY A 28 -8.06 0.10 -5.64
C GLY A 28 -7.25 -1.19 -5.82
N CYS A 29 -7.28 -1.79 -7.00
CA CYS A 29 -6.51 -2.99 -7.35
C CYS A 29 -5.65 -2.75 -8.61
N GLY A 30 -4.72 -3.66 -8.89
CA GLY A 30 -3.81 -3.53 -10.02
C GLY A 30 -2.95 -2.27 -9.94
N LEU A 31 -2.91 -1.49 -11.00
CA LEU A 31 -2.14 -0.24 -11.05
C LEU A 31 -2.61 0.78 -10.01
N ASP A 32 -3.90 0.84 -9.73
CA ASP A 32 -4.46 1.80 -8.78
C ASP A 32 -3.94 1.58 -7.36
N ALA A 33 -3.70 0.34 -6.96
CA ALA A 33 -3.14 0.01 -5.65
C ALA A 33 -1.73 0.61 -5.47
N VAL A 34 -0.91 0.58 -6.52
CA VAL A 34 0.46 1.12 -6.49
C VAL A 34 0.44 2.64 -6.68
N THR A 35 -0.35 3.13 -7.63
CA THR A 35 -0.35 4.57 -7.97
C THR A 35 -0.92 5.43 -6.86
N THR A 36 -1.89 4.93 -6.07
CA THR A 36 -2.41 5.66 -4.90
C THR A 36 -1.37 5.87 -3.83
N ASP A 37 -0.60 4.86 -3.49
CA ASP A 37 0.44 4.93 -2.47
C ASP A 37 1.59 5.84 -2.92
N GLU A 38 2.05 5.71 -4.15
CA GLU A 38 3.11 6.55 -4.71
C GLU A 38 2.70 8.04 -4.81
N VAL A 39 1.47 8.32 -5.23
CA VAL A 39 0.95 9.70 -5.27
C VAL A 39 0.84 10.26 -3.85
N TYR A 40 0.39 9.44 -2.88
CA TYR A 40 0.37 9.83 -1.48
C TYR A 40 1.78 10.18 -0.99
N GLU A 41 2.79 9.33 -1.22
CA GLU A 41 4.19 9.60 -0.84
C GLU A 41 4.74 10.89 -1.46
N ILE A 42 4.44 11.15 -2.73
CA ILE A 42 4.86 12.38 -3.42
C ILE A 42 4.26 13.62 -2.76
N LEU A 43 3.01 13.55 -2.31
CA LEU A 43 2.29 14.68 -1.73
C LEU A 43 2.51 14.84 -0.22
N ASP A 44 2.76 13.74 0.51
CA ASP A 44 2.95 13.75 1.97
C ASP A 44 4.14 14.61 2.40
N GLY A 45 5.21 14.59 1.61
CA GLY A 45 6.37 15.49 1.80
C GLY A 45 6.13 16.95 1.45
N SER A 46 4.94 17.29 0.95
CA SER A 46 4.48 18.64 0.64
C SER A 46 3.31 19.00 1.55
N ASP A 47 3.03 20.27 1.68
CA ASP A 47 1.88 20.72 2.49
C ASP A 47 0.52 20.52 1.77
N LYS A 48 0.40 19.47 0.93
CA LYS A 48 -0.80 19.14 0.14
C LYS A 48 -1.67 18.10 0.83
N ILE A 49 -2.99 18.22 0.64
CA ILE A 49 -3.96 17.26 1.17
C ILE A 49 -4.29 16.28 0.05
N TYR A 50 -3.83 15.04 0.19
CA TYR A 50 -4.20 13.99 -0.75
C TYR A 50 -5.64 13.53 -0.53
N THR A 51 -6.40 13.42 -1.61
CA THR A 51 -7.77 12.91 -1.57
C THR A 51 -7.98 11.92 -2.71
N CYS A 52 -8.37 10.70 -2.35
CA CYS A 52 -8.75 9.66 -3.29
C CYS A 52 -10.27 9.46 -3.26
N LEU A 53 -10.91 9.51 -4.42
CA LEU A 53 -12.33 9.17 -4.59
C LEU A 53 -12.46 7.83 -5.29
N LYS A 54 -13.06 6.87 -4.60
CA LYS A 54 -13.44 5.59 -5.22
C LYS A 54 -14.71 5.77 -6.02
N ILE A 55 -14.64 5.40 -7.29
CA ILE A 55 -15.77 5.41 -8.23
C ILE A 55 -15.94 3.98 -8.69
N ASP A 56 -16.98 3.33 -8.20
CA ASP A 56 -17.39 2.00 -8.60
C ASP A 56 -18.69 2.02 -9.42
N GLU A 57 -19.13 0.86 -9.86
CA GLU A 57 -20.37 0.69 -10.63
C GLU A 57 -21.62 1.09 -9.83
N VAL A 58 -21.54 1.02 -8.51
CA VAL A 58 -22.60 1.47 -7.61
C VAL A 58 -22.38 2.94 -7.29
N ASN A 59 -22.90 3.81 -8.12
CA ASN A 59 -22.78 5.27 -8.01
C ASN A 59 -23.31 5.83 -6.68
N ASN A 60 -22.61 5.62 -5.60
CA ASN A 60 -22.90 6.26 -4.32
C ASN A 60 -22.27 7.66 -4.27
N LEU A 61 -22.91 8.61 -4.94
CA LEU A 61 -22.51 10.02 -4.95
C LEU A 61 -22.47 10.64 -3.53
N GLY A 62 -23.15 10.03 -2.57
CA GLY A 62 -23.14 10.48 -1.16
C GLY A 62 -21.75 10.45 -0.55
N ALA A 63 -21.04 9.32 -0.69
CA ALA A 63 -19.68 9.16 -0.18
C ALA A 63 -18.69 10.14 -0.84
N ALA A 64 -18.76 10.28 -2.17
CA ALA A 64 -17.93 11.23 -2.91
C ALA A 64 -18.19 12.68 -2.45
N ARG A 65 -19.46 13.07 -2.28
CA ARG A 65 -19.81 14.41 -1.77
C ARG A 65 -19.27 14.68 -0.36
N ILE A 66 -19.33 13.69 0.53
CA ILE A 66 -18.79 13.82 1.88
C ILE A 66 -17.27 14.01 1.82
N ARG A 67 -16.55 13.21 1.05
CA ARG A 67 -15.10 13.33 0.89
C ARG A 67 -14.69 14.69 0.31
N ILE A 68 -15.39 15.18 -0.71
CA ILE A 68 -15.13 16.51 -1.29
C ILE A 68 -15.41 17.63 -0.27
N ARG A 69 -16.50 17.54 0.48
CA ARG A 69 -16.81 18.53 1.55
C ARG A 69 -15.74 18.52 2.64
N SER A 70 -15.27 17.35 3.04
CA SER A 70 -14.19 17.21 4.02
C SER A 70 -12.88 17.81 3.51
N LEU A 71 -12.53 17.59 2.25
CA LEU A 71 -11.37 18.22 1.62
C LEU A 71 -11.48 19.76 1.65
N ILE A 72 -12.61 20.30 1.21
CA ILE A 72 -12.85 21.76 1.20
C ILE A 72 -12.75 22.33 2.62
N ALA A 73 -13.34 21.65 3.60
CA ALA A 73 -13.26 22.06 5.00
C ALA A 73 -11.81 22.04 5.52
N ALA A 74 -11.04 21.01 5.19
CA ALA A 74 -9.64 20.89 5.58
C ALA A 74 -8.76 21.97 4.93
N ILE A 75 -8.97 22.28 3.65
CA ILE A 75 -8.27 23.37 2.95
C ILE A 75 -8.58 24.71 3.61
N ARG A 76 -9.85 25.00 3.90
CA ARG A 76 -10.26 26.24 4.58
C ARG A 76 -9.66 26.37 5.99
N ALA A 77 -9.69 25.28 6.76
CA ALA A 77 -9.10 25.24 8.10
C ALA A 77 -7.58 25.51 8.06
N LYS A 78 -6.90 24.93 7.06
CA LYS A 78 -5.47 25.12 6.83
C LYS A 78 -5.15 26.57 6.46
N GLN A 79 -5.90 27.16 5.55
CA GLN A 79 -5.76 28.57 5.17
C GLN A 79 -5.99 29.51 6.36
N ALA A 80 -6.96 29.22 7.23
CA ALA A 80 -7.25 30.01 8.41
C ALA A 80 -6.14 29.92 9.48
N GLN A 81 -5.43 28.79 9.57
CA GLN A 81 -4.37 28.62 10.57
C GLN A 81 -3.03 29.24 10.18
N ASN A 82 -2.85 29.63 8.92
CA ASN A 82 -1.62 30.23 8.37
C ASN A 82 -0.30 29.47 8.78
N LYS A 83 -0.42 28.20 9.15
CA LYS A 83 0.68 27.35 9.60
C LYS A 83 1.12 26.45 8.47
N LYS A 84 2.28 26.72 7.87
CA LYS A 84 3.00 25.71 7.11
C LYS A 84 3.37 24.58 8.06
N ARG A 85 2.80 23.40 7.85
CA ARG A 85 3.23 22.22 8.59
C ARG A 85 4.66 21.88 8.17
N ASN A 86 5.57 21.88 9.13
CA ASN A 86 6.90 21.31 8.94
C ASN A 86 6.74 19.78 9.05
N ILE A 87 6.21 19.17 8.01
CA ILE A 87 6.05 17.72 7.94
C ILE A 87 7.39 17.19 7.45
N LYS A 88 8.12 16.53 8.33
CA LYS A 88 9.20 15.65 7.90
C LYS A 88 8.51 14.42 7.29
N PRO A 89 8.78 14.09 6.01
CA PRO A 89 8.27 12.84 5.45
C PRO A 89 8.74 11.69 6.34
N ALA A 90 7.83 10.81 6.71
CA ALA A 90 8.16 9.56 7.37
C ALA A 90 8.92 8.71 6.34
N SER A 91 10.23 8.88 6.22
CA SER A 91 11.04 8.02 5.39
C SER A 91 11.14 6.68 6.09
N ILE A 92 10.45 5.69 5.58
CA ILE A 92 10.72 4.29 5.93
C ILE A 92 12.11 3.99 5.39
N GLU A 93 13.05 3.77 6.28
CA GLU A 93 14.42 3.40 5.91
C GLU A 93 14.36 2.04 5.19
N LYS A 94 14.56 2.06 3.87
CA LYS A 94 14.53 0.83 3.05
C LYS A 94 15.79 0.03 3.38
N VAL A 95 15.63 -1.09 4.08
CA VAL A 95 16.71 -2.03 4.36
C VAL A 95 17.10 -2.73 3.04
N SER A 96 18.34 -2.55 2.61
CA SER A 96 18.86 -3.20 1.41
C SER A 96 19.10 -4.69 1.68
N PHE A 97 18.54 -5.56 0.86
CA PHE A 97 18.78 -7.01 0.95
C PHE A 97 20.22 -7.35 0.54
N THR A 98 20.97 -7.96 1.45
CA THR A 98 22.40 -8.29 1.26
C THR A 98 22.62 -9.75 0.89
N LYS A 99 23.83 -10.06 0.37
CA LYS A 99 24.23 -11.45 0.09
C LYS A 99 24.26 -12.34 1.34
N GLN A 100 24.49 -11.76 2.52
CA GLN A 100 24.46 -12.48 3.79
C GLN A 100 23.03 -12.82 4.20
N MET A 101 22.11 -11.87 4.08
CA MET A 101 20.68 -12.08 4.36
C MET A 101 20.08 -13.21 3.53
N ARG A 102 20.57 -13.41 2.31
CA ARG A 102 20.15 -14.51 1.43
C ARG A 102 20.28 -15.88 2.09
N LYS A 103 21.26 -16.08 2.96
CA LYS A 103 21.54 -17.36 3.64
C LYS A 103 20.91 -17.44 5.03
N GLU A 104 20.79 -16.32 5.70
CA GLU A 104 20.40 -16.25 7.11
C GLU A 104 18.91 -15.96 7.30
N TYR A 105 18.28 -15.29 6.33
CA TYR A 105 16.89 -14.88 6.42
C TYR A 105 15.96 -15.84 5.70
N THR A 106 14.79 -16.05 6.30
CA THR A 106 13.70 -16.78 5.65
C THR A 106 12.81 -15.77 4.91
N ILE A 107 12.61 -16.00 3.62
CA ILE A 107 11.70 -15.19 2.79
C ILE A 107 10.32 -15.82 2.85
N LEU A 108 9.40 -15.18 3.55
CA LEU A 108 8.00 -15.60 3.61
C LEU A 108 7.28 -15.16 2.35
N CYS A 109 6.75 -16.11 1.60
CA CYS A 109 6.06 -15.86 0.33
C CYS A 109 4.58 -16.20 0.47
N PRO A 110 3.67 -15.20 0.46
CA PRO A 110 2.24 -15.48 0.50
C PRO A 110 1.82 -16.19 -0.79
N GLN A 111 1.02 -17.25 -0.65
CA GLN A 111 0.59 -18.06 -1.78
C GLN A 111 -0.61 -17.44 -2.48
N MET A 112 -0.50 -17.26 -3.80
CA MET A 112 -1.62 -16.83 -4.66
C MET A 112 -2.04 -17.88 -5.67
N SER A 113 -1.19 -18.86 -5.96
CA SER A 113 -1.45 -19.97 -6.86
C SER A 113 -0.61 -21.19 -6.48
N PRO A 114 -1.23 -22.27 -5.97
CA PRO A 114 -0.49 -23.44 -5.48
C PRO A 114 0.49 -24.03 -6.53
N PHE A 115 0.06 -24.07 -7.77
CA PHE A 115 0.89 -24.64 -8.86
C PHE A 115 2.14 -23.79 -9.13
N HIS A 116 1.97 -22.47 -9.29
CA HIS A 116 3.08 -21.58 -9.63
C HIS A 116 4.03 -21.37 -8.45
N PHE A 117 3.50 -21.23 -7.26
CA PHE A 117 4.30 -20.89 -6.08
C PHE A 117 5.18 -22.06 -5.61
N GLY A 118 4.76 -23.31 -5.82
CA GLY A 118 5.63 -24.48 -5.61
C GLY A 118 6.85 -24.49 -6.55
N ILE A 119 6.70 -24.04 -7.79
CA ILE A 119 7.82 -23.88 -8.72
C ILE A 119 8.74 -22.75 -8.29
N PHE A 120 8.19 -21.62 -7.85
CA PHE A 120 8.97 -20.50 -7.31
C PHE A 120 9.79 -20.91 -6.09
N GLU A 121 9.18 -21.60 -5.13
CA GLU A 121 9.87 -22.09 -3.95
C GLU A 121 11.07 -22.98 -4.32
N ALA A 122 10.85 -23.96 -5.20
CA ALA A 122 11.91 -24.84 -5.67
C ALA A 122 13.03 -24.06 -6.38
N ALA A 123 12.71 -23.14 -7.27
CA ALA A 123 13.68 -22.36 -8.03
C ALA A 123 14.51 -21.42 -7.14
N PHE A 124 13.87 -20.73 -6.20
CA PHE A 124 14.57 -19.84 -5.25
C PHE A 124 15.47 -20.61 -4.30
N ASN A 125 14.99 -21.74 -3.75
CA ASN A 125 15.77 -22.58 -2.86
C ASN A 125 16.95 -23.24 -3.59
N ALA A 126 16.77 -23.68 -4.84
CA ALA A 126 17.87 -24.17 -5.70
C ALA A 126 18.91 -23.08 -6.00
N SER A 127 18.47 -21.81 -6.01
CA SER A 127 19.36 -20.65 -6.21
C SER A 127 20.04 -20.20 -4.90
N GLY A 128 19.83 -20.87 -3.77
CA GLY A 128 20.48 -20.61 -2.48
C GLY A 128 19.80 -19.54 -1.64
N TYR A 129 18.51 -19.27 -1.87
CA TYR A 129 17.67 -18.54 -0.94
C TYR A 129 16.98 -19.52 0.01
N ASN A 130 16.46 -19.04 1.11
CA ASN A 130 15.58 -19.78 2.00
C ASN A 130 14.17 -19.17 1.87
N LEU A 131 13.42 -19.63 0.87
CA LEU A 131 12.07 -19.18 0.61
C LEU A 131 11.06 -20.23 1.07
N GLU A 132 10.08 -19.81 1.84
CA GLU A 132 8.97 -20.64 2.30
C GLU A 132 7.65 -20.06 1.80
N VAL A 133 6.89 -20.86 1.03
CA VAL A 133 5.55 -20.49 0.57
C VAL A 133 4.55 -20.74 1.69
N LEU A 134 3.82 -19.69 2.08
CA LEU A 134 2.85 -19.77 3.16
C LEU A 134 1.59 -20.54 2.72
N PRO A 135 0.97 -21.34 3.60
CA PRO A 135 -0.28 -22.03 3.29
C PRO A 135 -1.44 -21.01 3.11
N ASN A 136 -2.35 -21.28 2.16
CA ASN A 136 -3.51 -20.43 1.90
C ASN A 136 -4.86 -21.13 2.15
N ASP A 137 -4.84 -22.30 2.75
CA ASP A 137 -6.02 -23.15 3.00
C ASP A 137 -6.73 -22.81 4.33
N ASN A 138 -6.25 -21.81 5.04
CA ASN A 138 -6.65 -21.52 6.40
C ASN A 138 -7.56 -20.27 6.47
N LYS A 139 -8.79 -20.48 6.96
CA LYS A 139 -9.73 -19.38 7.28
C LYS A 139 -9.12 -18.38 8.27
N HIS A 140 -8.21 -18.82 9.13
CA HIS A 140 -7.56 -17.96 10.12
C HIS A 140 -6.79 -16.81 9.47
N ALA A 141 -6.13 -17.04 8.33
CA ALA A 141 -5.47 -15.96 7.59
C ALA A 141 -6.47 -14.87 7.11
N VAL A 142 -7.69 -15.26 6.73
CA VAL A 142 -8.76 -14.30 6.40
C VAL A 142 -9.15 -13.47 7.62
N ASP A 143 -9.38 -14.13 8.75
CA ASP A 143 -9.81 -13.49 10.00
C ASP A 143 -8.70 -12.53 10.52
N VAL A 144 -7.43 -12.91 10.36
CA VAL A 144 -6.28 -12.05 10.67
C VAL A 144 -6.21 -10.87 9.68
N GLY A 145 -6.34 -11.13 8.38
CA GLY A 145 -6.33 -10.09 7.36
C GLY A 145 -7.38 -9.01 7.62
N LEU A 146 -8.59 -9.40 8.02
CA LEU A 146 -9.69 -8.48 8.36
C LEU A 146 -9.37 -7.54 9.52
N LYS A 147 -8.42 -7.89 10.41
CA LYS A 147 -7.99 -7.03 11.52
C LYS A 147 -6.98 -5.97 11.10
N TYR A 148 -6.14 -6.27 10.11
CA TYR A 148 -4.98 -5.45 9.77
C TYR A 148 -5.13 -4.71 8.43
N VAL A 149 -6.03 -5.17 7.56
CA VAL A 149 -6.27 -4.55 6.25
C VAL A 149 -7.48 -3.63 6.31
N ASN A 150 -7.38 -2.48 5.64
CA ASN A 150 -8.51 -1.59 5.49
C ASN A 150 -9.66 -2.30 4.75
N ASN A 151 -10.89 -2.12 5.21
CA ASN A 151 -12.10 -2.70 4.60
C ASN A 151 -12.29 -2.32 3.13
N ASP A 152 -11.62 -1.29 2.67
CA ASP A 152 -11.62 -0.84 1.28
C ASP A 152 -10.66 -1.63 0.38
N ALA A 153 -9.80 -2.49 0.93
CA ALA A 153 -8.89 -3.31 0.17
C ALA A 153 -9.61 -4.49 -0.50
N CYS A 154 -9.11 -4.91 -1.66
CA CYS A 154 -9.67 -6.07 -2.35
C CYS A 154 -9.39 -7.37 -1.59
N TYR A 155 -10.23 -8.39 -1.80
CA TYR A 155 -10.10 -9.68 -1.11
C TYR A 155 -8.71 -10.35 -1.31
N PRO A 156 -8.10 -10.36 -2.50
CA PRO A 156 -6.73 -10.86 -2.66
C PRO A 156 -5.70 -10.14 -1.79
N SER A 157 -5.77 -8.83 -1.66
CA SER A 157 -4.86 -8.06 -0.77
C SER A 157 -5.05 -8.47 0.69
N LEU A 158 -6.31 -8.63 1.12
CA LEU A 158 -6.65 -9.11 2.45
C LEU A 158 -6.05 -10.49 2.72
N MET A 159 -6.13 -11.40 1.75
CA MET A 159 -5.56 -12.75 1.86
C MET A 159 -4.03 -12.72 1.97
N VAL A 160 -3.36 -11.94 1.13
CA VAL A 160 -1.89 -11.83 1.11
C VAL A 160 -1.38 -11.25 2.43
N VAL A 161 -1.95 -10.15 2.89
CA VAL A 161 -1.57 -9.55 4.17
C VAL A 161 -1.92 -10.48 5.33
N GLY A 162 -3.08 -11.13 5.28
CA GLY A 162 -3.51 -12.09 6.29
C GLY A 162 -2.54 -13.26 6.45
N GLN A 163 -2.08 -13.86 5.36
CA GLN A 163 -1.10 -14.95 5.40
C GLN A 163 0.23 -14.49 6.03
N ILE A 164 0.73 -13.31 5.64
CA ILE A 164 1.97 -12.75 6.20
C ILE A 164 1.79 -12.47 7.69
N MET A 165 0.73 -11.80 8.08
CA MET A 165 0.47 -11.47 9.48
C MET A 165 0.24 -12.70 10.35
N ASP A 166 -0.48 -13.70 9.83
CA ASP A 166 -0.67 -14.97 10.52
C ASP A 166 0.67 -15.68 10.76
N ALA A 167 1.53 -15.75 9.75
CA ALA A 167 2.87 -16.30 9.88
C ALA A 167 3.71 -15.56 10.92
N LEU A 168 3.75 -14.23 10.89
CA LEU A 168 4.49 -13.41 11.84
C LEU A 168 3.98 -13.56 13.29
N LEU A 169 2.67 -13.70 13.47
CA LEU A 169 2.03 -13.85 14.79
C LEU A 169 2.07 -15.30 15.31
N SER A 170 2.37 -16.28 14.46
CA SER A 170 2.39 -17.71 14.84
C SER A 170 3.47 -18.09 15.86
N GLY A 171 4.50 -17.27 16.00
CA GLY A 171 5.69 -17.58 16.80
C GLY A 171 6.62 -18.64 16.18
N LYS A 172 6.33 -19.09 14.94
CA LYS A 172 7.13 -20.07 14.20
C LYS A 172 8.44 -19.47 13.67
N TYR A 173 8.46 -18.19 13.38
CA TYR A 173 9.56 -17.50 12.71
C TYR A 173 10.31 -16.57 13.66
N ASP A 174 11.64 -16.52 13.51
CA ASP A 174 12.47 -15.52 14.18
C ASP A 174 12.31 -14.16 13.46
N LEU A 175 11.64 -13.21 14.09
CA LEU A 175 11.37 -11.90 13.51
C LEU A 175 12.60 -11.01 13.37
N ASN A 176 13.76 -11.46 13.81
CA ASN A 176 15.04 -10.76 13.66
C ASN A 176 15.85 -11.25 12.44
N LYS A 177 15.32 -12.25 11.72
CA LYS A 177 16.00 -12.88 10.57
C LYS A 177 15.07 -13.10 9.40
#